data_de52506fe9eb21519259bbf670842bd9
#
_entry.id   de52506fe9eb21519259bbf670842bd9
#
_cell.length_a   1.000
_cell.length_b   1.000
_cell.length_c   1.000
_cell.angle_alpha   90.00
_cell.angle_beta   90.00
_cell.angle_gamma   90.00
#
_symmetry.space_group_name_H-M   'P 1'
#
loop_
_entity.id
_entity.type
_entity.pdbx_description
1 polymer ?
#
loop_
_entity_poly.entity_id
_entity_poly.type
_entity_poly.pdbx_seq_one_letter_code
_entity_poly.pdbx_strand_id
1 'polypeptide(L)'
;MYVGVADRTGVARADLSGTIQNDILKEYQAQKEYVFPPRPSVRLVTDVMRFCSAELPRWHAVSVSGYHIREAGSTAAQELAFTLANGFAYVEAALASGMEVDAFAPRLSFFSMPGRNRGGTIL
;
A
#
# COMPACT_ATOMS: atom_id res chain seq x y z
N MET A 1 -4.94 8.71 14.74
CA MET A 1 -4.11 9.48 15.69
C MET A 1 -3.42 10.67 15.00
N TYR A 2 -2.65 10.50 13.91
CA TYR A 2 -1.96 11.59 13.21
C TYR A 2 -2.90 12.72 12.75
N VAL A 3 -3.99 12.38 12.05
CA VAL A 3 -5.03 13.33 11.63
C VAL A 3 -5.66 14.05 12.83
N GLY A 4 -5.96 13.31 13.91
CA GLY A 4 -6.54 13.91 15.12
C GLY A 4 -5.58 14.88 15.83
N VAL A 5 -4.26 14.70 15.69
CA VAL A 5 -3.29 15.69 16.18
C VAL A 5 -3.32 16.93 15.30
N ALA A 6 -3.33 16.76 13.98
CA ALA A 6 -3.44 17.89 13.04
C ALA A 6 -4.70 18.73 13.30
N ASP A 7 -5.85 18.08 13.43
CA ASP A 7 -7.12 18.75 13.74
C ASP A 7 -7.04 19.56 15.06
N ARG A 8 -6.37 19.01 16.06
CA ARG A 8 -6.21 19.69 17.37
C ARG A 8 -5.22 20.85 17.34
N THR A 9 -4.23 20.78 16.46
CA THR A 9 -3.19 21.83 16.34
C THR A 9 -3.49 22.86 15.25
N GLY A 10 -4.63 22.73 14.56
CA GLY A 10 -5.05 23.65 13.50
C GLY A 10 -4.32 23.47 12.18
N VAL A 11 -3.64 22.33 11.97
CA VAL A 11 -3.01 22.01 10.69
C VAL A 11 -4.07 21.48 9.73
N ALA A 12 -4.14 22.07 8.53
CA ALA A 12 -5.11 21.61 7.53
C ALA A 12 -4.82 20.19 7.06
N ARG A 13 -5.84 19.35 6.97
CA ARG A 13 -5.70 17.96 6.49
C ARG A 13 -5.08 17.87 5.10
N ALA A 14 -5.38 18.84 4.24
CA ALA A 14 -4.82 18.91 2.88
C ALA A 14 -3.29 19.12 2.85
N ASP A 15 -2.70 19.62 3.93
CA ASP A 15 -1.25 19.84 4.05
C ASP A 15 -0.52 18.60 4.59
N LEU A 16 -1.26 17.62 5.10
CA LEU A 16 -0.68 16.39 5.60
C LEU A 16 -0.16 15.52 4.45
N SER A 17 1.09 15.13 4.56
CA SER A 17 1.72 14.21 3.61
C SER A 17 2.39 13.05 4.35
N GLY A 18 2.46 11.91 3.70
CA GLY A 18 3.06 10.71 4.25
C GLY A 18 2.56 9.45 3.59
N THR A 19 2.89 8.32 4.19
CA THR A 19 2.49 6.99 3.74
C THR A 19 2.25 6.07 4.93
N ILE A 20 1.52 5.00 4.70
CA ILE A 20 1.36 3.90 5.67
C ILE A 20 1.67 2.57 4.99
N GLN A 21 2.19 1.62 5.77
CA GLN A 21 2.43 0.25 5.33
C GLN A 21 1.25 -0.63 5.76
N ASN A 22 0.19 -0.59 4.97
CA ASN A 22 -1.04 -1.34 5.23
C ASN A 22 -1.33 -2.39 4.14
N ASP A 23 -0.30 -2.85 3.45
CA ASP A 23 -0.40 -3.95 2.48
C ASP A 23 -0.64 -5.27 3.22
N ILE A 24 -1.92 -5.61 3.41
CA ILE A 24 -2.32 -6.80 4.14
C ILE A 24 -2.06 -8.08 3.34
N LEU A 25 -2.07 -8.02 2.01
CA LEU A 25 -1.84 -9.19 1.16
C LEU A 25 -0.42 -9.71 1.33
N LYS A 26 0.58 -8.81 1.42
CA LYS A 26 1.96 -9.23 1.71
C LYS A 26 2.11 -9.86 3.09
N GLU A 27 1.32 -9.43 4.09
CA GLU A 27 1.37 -10.02 5.43
C GLU A 27 0.95 -11.49 5.39
N TYR A 28 -0.09 -11.82 4.62
CA TYR A 28 -0.49 -13.22 4.43
C TYR A 28 0.58 -14.03 3.68
N GLN A 29 1.18 -13.45 2.65
CA GLN A 29 2.12 -14.15 1.77
C GLN A 29 3.50 -14.33 2.41
N ALA A 30 4.04 -13.27 3.03
CA ALA A 30 5.42 -13.22 3.50
C ALA A 30 5.55 -13.46 5.01
N GLN A 31 4.63 -12.91 5.81
CA GLN A 31 4.68 -12.94 7.27
C GLN A 31 3.82 -14.06 7.87
N LYS A 32 2.87 -14.59 7.10
CA LYS A 32 1.89 -15.60 7.56
C LYS A 32 1.05 -15.10 8.75
N GLU A 33 0.79 -13.81 8.79
CA GLU A 33 0.01 -13.16 9.85
C GLU A 33 -1.45 -12.98 9.42
N TYR A 34 -2.36 -13.51 10.23
CA TYR A 34 -3.79 -13.52 9.97
C TYR A 34 -4.53 -13.00 11.20
N VAL A 35 -4.97 -11.74 11.17
CA VAL A 35 -5.85 -11.19 12.20
C VAL A 35 -7.31 -11.35 11.75
N PHE A 36 -7.59 -10.98 10.51
CA PHE A 36 -8.89 -11.11 9.88
C PHE A 36 -8.77 -11.88 8.56
N PRO A 37 -9.87 -12.48 8.05
CA PRO A 37 -9.87 -13.07 6.71
C PRO A 37 -9.53 -12.05 5.62
N PRO A 38 -9.03 -12.50 4.44
CA PRO A 38 -8.55 -11.59 3.39
C PRO A 38 -9.58 -10.56 2.92
N ARG A 39 -10.84 -10.96 2.67
CA ARG A 39 -11.88 -10.05 2.18
C ARG A 39 -12.17 -8.88 3.13
N PRO A 40 -12.46 -9.10 4.43
CA PRO A 40 -12.61 -7.99 5.38
C PRO A 40 -11.37 -7.12 5.49
N SER A 41 -10.17 -7.71 5.43
CA SER A 41 -8.91 -6.97 5.51
C SER A 41 -8.71 -6.05 4.30
N VAL A 42 -8.94 -6.54 3.09
CA VAL A 42 -8.88 -5.72 1.87
C VAL A 42 -9.94 -4.61 1.90
N ARG A 43 -11.14 -4.88 2.44
CA ARG A 43 -12.16 -3.85 2.64
C ARG A 43 -11.67 -2.72 3.54
N LEU A 44 -10.99 -3.04 4.66
CA LEU A 44 -10.42 -2.02 5.54
C LEU A 44 -9.37 -1.17 4.83
N VAL A 45 -8.51 -1.77 4.00
CA VAL A 45 -7.55 -1.04 3.18
C VAL A 45 -8.27 -0.09 2.21
N THR A 46 -9.33 -0.57 1.55
CA THR A 46 -10.15 0.24 0.63
C THR A 46 -10.84 1.40 1.36
N ASP A 47 -11.34 1.18 2.59
CA ASP A 47 -11.92 2.24 3.41
C ASP A 47 -10.89 3.33 3.75
N VAL A 48 -9.63 2.95 4.03
CA VAL A 48 -8.52 3.89 4.21
C VAL A 48 -8.21 4.65 2.93
N MET A 49 -8.18 3.97 1.77
CA MET A 49 -7.97 4.62 0.48
C MET A 49 -9.04 5.68 0.20
N ARG A 50 -10.32 5.35 0.45
CA ARG A 50 -11.45 6.27 0.29
C ARG A 50 -11.31 7.49 1.20
N PHE A 51 -11.02 7.28 2.47
CA PHE A 51 -10.80 8.36 3.43
C PHE A 51 -9.65 9.28 2.99
N CYS A 52 -8.51 8.70 2.60
CA CYS A 52 -7.36 9.48 2.17
C CYS A 52 -7.63 10.27 0.88
N SER A 53 -8.34 9.68 -0.09
CA SER A 53 -8.71 10.37 -1.32
C SER A 53 -9.61 11.59 -1.07
N ALA A 54 -10.49 11.51 -0.06
CA ALA A 54 -11.40 12.61 0.28
C ALA A 54 -10.76 13.68 1.18
N GLU A 55 -9.96 13.26 2.17
CA GLU A 55 -9.54 14.12 3.28
C GLU A 55 -8.04 14.46 3.26
N LEU A 56 -7.21 13.63 2.62
CA LEU A 56 -5.74 13.70 2.66
C LEU A 56 -5.15 13.62 1.25
N PRO A 57 -5.32 14.64 0.39
CA PRO A 57 -4.97 14.55 -1.02
C PRO A 57 -3.46 14.33 -1.30
N ARG A 58 -2.60 14.55 -0.29
CA ARG A 58 -1.14 14.38 -0.39
C ARG A 58 -0.63 13.12 0.31
N TRP A 59 -1.56 12.23 0.74
CA TRP A 59 -1.23 11.02 1.47
C TRP A 59 -1.21 9.79 0.57
N HIS A 60 -0.18 8.97 0.70
CA HIS A 60 -0.12 7.65 0.06
C HIS A 60 -0.84 6.62 0.93
N ALA A 61 -2.05 6.29 0.52
CA ALA A 61 -2.96 5.46 1.32
C ALA A 61 -2.56 3.98 1.40
N VAL A 62 -1.79 3.49 0.44
CA VAL A 62 -1.27 2.11 0.40
C VAL A 62 0.16 2.12 -0.14
N SER A 63 1.05 1.42 0.56
CA SER A 63 2.37 1.09 0.05
C SER A 63 2.42 -0.42 -0.24
N VAL A 64 2.34 -0.79 -1.51
CA VAL A 64 2.39 -2.18 -1.96
C VAL A 64 3.85 -2.65 -1.90
N SER A 65 4.12 -3.68 -1.08
CA SER A 65 5.47 -3.99 -0.68
C SER A 65 5.93 -5.36 -1.16
N GLY A 66 6.90 -5.38 -2.06
CA GLY A 66 7.60 -6.58 -2.53
C GLY A 66 8.79 -6.97 -1.66
N TYR A 67 9.37 -6.02 -0.94
CA TYR A 67 10.56 -6.25 -0.12
C TYR A 67 10.42 -7.48 0.81
N HIS A 68 9.32 -7.57 1.54
CA HIS A 68 9.08 -8.67 2.48
C HIS A 68 8.92 -10.03 1.78
N ILE A 69 8.35 -10.04 0.57
CA ILE A 69 8.22 -11.24 -0.27
C ILE A 69 9.63 -11.70 -0.69
N ARG A 70 10.51 -10.76 -1.02
CA ARG A 70 11.90 -11.06 -1.35
C ARG A 70 12.67 -11.63 -0.16
N GLU A 71 12.54 -11.03 1.01
CA GLU A 71 13.16 -11.50 2.26
C GLU A 71 12.63 -12.88 2.68
N ALA A 72 11.38 -13.20 2.36
CA ALA A 72 10.82 -14.53 2.57
C ALA A 72 11.37 -15.62 1.62
N GLY A 73 12.25 -15.26 0.69
CA GLY A 73 12.98 -16.19 -0.16
C GLY A 73 12.56 -16.22 -1.62
N SER A 74 11.73 -15.29 -2.09
CA SER A 74 11.35 -15.24 -3.51
C SER A 74 12.51 -14.77 -4.41
N THR A 75 12.44 -15.13 -5.69
CA THR A 75 13.29 -14.53 -6.72
C THR A 75 12.84 -13.10 -7.03
N ALA A 76 13.68 -12.31 -7.71
CA ALA A 76 13.30 -10.96 -8.14
C ALA A 76 12.08 -10.94 -9.07
N ALA A 77 11.97 -11.93 -9.96
CA ALA A 77 10.83 -12.08 -10.85
C ALA A 77 9.54 -12.41 -10.07
N GLN A 78 9.63 -13.28 -9.08
CA GLN A 78 8.49 -13.62 -8.21
C GLN A 78 8.10 -12.43 -7.34
N GLU A 79 9.05 -11.71 -6.74
CA GLU A 79 8.79 -10.48 -6.00
C GLU A 79 8.00 -9.49 -6.84
N LEU A 80 8.46 -9.19 -8.07
CA LEU A 80 7.78 -8.28 -8.96
C LEU A 80 6.38 -8.76 -9.31
N ALA A 81 6.24 -10.04 -9.69
CA ALA A 81 4.96 -10.61 -10.08
C ALA A 81 3.93 -10.56 -8.94
N PHE A 82 4.31 -10.95 -7.73
CA PHE A 82 3.42 -10.91 -6.56
C PHE A 82 3.09 -9.46 -6.14
N THR A 83 4.06 -8.57 -6.21
CA THR A 83 3.84 -7.15 -5.87
C THR A 83 2.84 -6.51 -6.83
N LEU A 84 2.98 -6.73 -8.13
CA LEU A 84 2.05 -6.23 -9.12
C LEU A 84 0.66 -6.86 -8.97
N ALA A 85 0.58 -8.19 -8.73
CA ALA A 85 -0.68 -8.87 -8.47
C ALA A 85 -1.41 -8.29 -7.24
N ASN A 86 -0.69 -8.03 -6.15
CA ASN A 86 -1.26 -7.37 -4.97
C ASN A 86 -1.76 -5.95 -5.29
N GLY A 87 -0.99 -5.19 -6.07
CA GLY A 87 -1.39 -3.86 -6.52
C GLY A 87 -2.68 -3.90 -7.33
N PHE A 88 -2.80 -4.82 -8.28
CA PHE A 88 -4.03 -5.02 -9.06
C PHE A 88 -5.22 -5.41 -8.17
N ALA A 89 -5.03 -6.29 -7.19
CA ALA A 89 -6.09 -6.68 -6.27
C ALA A 89 -6.64 -5.48 -5.46
N TYR A 90 -5.77 -4.54 -5.04
CA TYR A 90 -6.21 -3.31 -4.38
C TYR A 90 -6.96 -2.37 -5.34
N VAL A 91 -6.49 -2.25 -6.58
CA VAL A 91 -7.18 -1.45 -7.61
C VAL A 91 -8.57 -2.02 -7.88
N GLU A 92 -8.69 -3.32 -8.11
CA GLU A 92 -9.98 -3.99 -8.32
C GLU A 92 -10.93 -3.80 -7.15
N ALA A 93 -10.44 -3.94 -5.91
CA ALA A 93 -11.25 -3.75 -4.71
C ALA A 93 -11.73 -2.29 -4.58
N ALA A 94 -10.88 -1.31 -4.88
CA ALA A 94 -11.24 0.10 -4.87
C ALA A 94 -12.30 0.44 -5.93
N LEU A 95 -12.12 -0.04 -7.16
CA LEU A 95 -13.11 0.10 -8.24
C LEU A 95 -14.44 -0.55 -7.89
N ALA A 96 -14.42 -1.78 -7.37
CA ALA A 96 -15.63 -2.49 -6.94
C ALA A 96 -16.36 -1.76 -5.79
N SER A 97 -15.66 -0.93 -5.02
CA SER A 97 -16.25 -0.08 -3.99
C SER A 97 -16.80 1.25 -4.51
N GLY A 98 -16.71 1.51 -5.82
CA GLY A 98 -17.20 2.72 -6.48
C GLY A 98 -16.23 3.90 -6.46
N MET A 99 -14.93 3.67 -6.24
CA MET A 99 -13.92 4.71 -6.36
C MET A 99 -13.51 4.89 -7.82
N GLU A 100 -13.27 6.13 -8.23
CA GLU A 100 -12.70 6.45 -9.54
C GLU A 100 -11.18 6.21 -9.53
N VAL A 101 -10.64 5.54 -10.57
CA VAL A 101 -9.24 5.15 -10.63
C VAL A 101 -8.28 6.34 -10.48
N ASP A 102 -8.58 7.45 -11.13
CA ASP A 102 -7.74 8.66 -11.10
C ASP A 102 -7.70 9.34 -9.73
N ALA A 103 -8.68 9.05 -8.86
CA ALA A 103 -8.73 9.60 -7.51
C ALA A 103 -7.73 8.93 -6.55
N PHE A 104 -7.36 7.66 -6.78
CA PHE A 104 -6.51 6.92 -5.85
C PHE A 104 -5.24 6.33 -6.48
N ALA A 105 -5.25 5.94 -7.76
CA ALA A 105 -4.12 5.26 -8.37
C ALA A 105 -2.80 6.06 -8.33
N PRO A 106 -2.81 7.40 -8.52
CA PRO A 106 -1.59 8.21 -8.37
C PRO A 106 -1.01 8.21 -6.95
N ARG A 107 -1.76 7.73 -5.96
CA ARG A 107 -1.36 7.65 -4.54
C ARG A 107 -0.99 6.24 -4.08
N LEU A 108 -1.02 5.26 -4.96
CA LEU A 108 -0.43 3.96 -4.70
C LEU A 108 1.09 4.07 -4.81
N SER A 109 1.79 3.64 -3.79
CA SER A 109 3.25 3.54 -3.82
C SER A 109 3.68 2.08 -3.85
N PHE A 110 4.84 1.83 -4.46
CA PHE A 110 5.43 0.51 -4.54
C PHE A 110 6.79 0.52 -3.86
N PHE A 111 7.05 -0.50 -3.08
CA PHE A 111 8.32 -0.69 -2.40
C PHE A 111 8.89 -2.07 -2.74
N SER A 112 9.99 -2.09 -3.46
CA SER A 112 10.69 -3.31 -3.86
C SER A 112 12.16 -3.26 -3.46
N MET A 113 12.78 -4.44 -3.37
CA MET A 113 14.20 -4.53 -3.12
C MET A 113 14.98 -4.17 -4.39
N PRO A 114 15.91 -3.20 -4.34
CA PRO A 114 16.77 -2.94 -5.49
C PRO A 114 17.56 -4.20 -5.83
N GLY A 115 17.58 -4.56 -7.11
CA GLY A 115 18.28 -5.74 -7.59
C GLY A 115 19.78 -5.67 -7.23
N ARG A 116 20.23 -6.56 -6.35
CA ARG A 116 21.65 -6.80 -6.15
C ARG A 116 22.15 -7.66 -7.31
N ASN A 117 22.73 -7.02 -8.31
CA ASN A 117 23.64 -7.75 -9.20
C ASN A 117 24.89 -8.15 -8.41
N ARG A 118 25.37 -9.37 -8.59
CA ARG A 118 26.62 -9.88 -7.98
C ARG A 118 27.87 -9.05 -8.38
N GLY A 119 27.70 -7.89 -8.96
CA GLY A 119 28.73 -6.95 -9.41
C GLY A 119 28.60 -5.53 -8.88
N GLY A 120 27.81 -5.28 -7.85
CA GLY A 120 27.89 -4.02 -7.08
C GLY A 120 27.31 -2.77 -7.75
N THR A 121 26.46 -2.87 -8.75
CA THR A 121 25.77 -1.71 -9.32
C THR A 121 24.31 -1.73 -8.90
N ILE A 122 23.93 -0.72 -8.11
CA ILE A 122 22.54 -0.38 -7.80
C ILE A 122 21.99 0.33 -9.05
N LEU A 123 20.97 -0.24 -9.66
CA LEU A 123 20.14 0.46 -10.65
C LEU A 123 18.95 1.09 -9.94
#